data_02b394ca5cb85ae5b4a02415264eda39
#
_entry.id   02b394ca5cb85ae5b4a02415264eda39
#
_cell.length_a   1.000
_cell.length_b   1.000
_cell.length_c   1.000
_cell.angle_alpha   90.00
_cell.angle_beta   90.00
_cell.angle_gamma   90.00
#
_symmetry.space_group_name_H-M   'P 1'
#
loop_
_entity.id
_entity.type
_entity.pdbx_description
1 polymer ?
#
loop_
_entity_poly.entity_id
_entity_poly.type
_entity_poly.pdbx_seq_one_letter_code
_entity_poly.pdbx_strand_id
1 'polypeptide(L)'
;MKKLLIHFFVLLTVMFSKNLTLESRFNPPARELMDVEIIGDIMIIPGNLDGYDFFDISDPTNPVHISNIEVPMGNRALSGFWVKAKDSVAYFSSRTRGEGSAIVNFNDPSDPVHIGSLSLDGAGVNNPSLEGLDILENMLAVAAHEDGVFIFDIDDSYNPDLNYMFECGNAWDVAFIDSNHIAIGNGEYGLILLEISCSIEPCSQTTIETEGAVKDVEYRDSSLYVAEGSAGIALYDISDLESPILLDQYDTEGLANKIALFGGNKVAVSDWEDVKILEWTGTELELVGYKKTGKRTMAIAARDSFIYSAEWQHLQTFRFGDINDADMDISSWDIAFPALEMGTSDTFELLIENNGQYPLGLIAPSLTHNDFYVVDFPEYMEPAESTAAKVSYTKSNQNASGIMQISTNDPDEPHIFVQLVGNYEGGIIGIDAPEFSLPIVANGTGTFTLSDHLGQIVVIAFFAPG
;
A
#
# COMPACT_ATOMS: atom_id res chain seq x y z
N MET A 1 -54.67 -1.66 35.74
CA MET A 1 -53.50 -1.18 35.00
C MET A 1 -52.54 -2.38 34.84
N LYS A 2 -52.56 -3.03 33.68
CA LYS A 2 -51.59 -4.12 33.36
C LYS A 2 -50.33 -3.47 32.84
N LYS A 3 -49.22 -3.64 33.56
CA LYS A 3 -47.87 -3.24 33.06
C LYS A 3 -47.46 -4.21 31.96
N LEU A 4 -47.34 -3.69 30.74
CA LEU A 4 -46.76 -4.38 29.60
C LEU A 4 -45.25 -4.36 29.79
N LEU A 5 -44.65 -5.54 30.07
CA LEU A 5 -43.21 -5.71 30.11
C LEU A 5 -42.73 -5.95 28.67
N ILE A 6 -42.17 -4.93 28.03
CA ILE A 6 -41.50 -5.07 26.73
C ILE A 6 -40.12 -5.64 27.02
N HIS A 7 -39.89 -6.91 26.67
CA HIS A 7 -38.54 -7.50 26.63
C HIS A 7 -37.89 -7.05 25.33
N PHE A 8 -36.90 -6.17 25.44
CA PHE A 8 -35.96 -5.93 24.38
C PHE A 8 -35.04 -7.18 24.31
N PHE A 9 -35.25 -8.01 23.31
CA PHE A 9 -34.21 -8.96 22.87
C PHE A 9 -33.16 -8.15 22.10
N VAL A 10 -32.08 -7.82 22.76
CA VAL A 10 -30.84 -7.44 22.05
C VAL A 10 -30.36 -8.73 21.41
N LEU A 11 -30.55 -8.89 20.11
CA LEU A 11 -29.82 -9.90 19.34
C LEU A 11 -28.35 -9.42 19.35
N LEU A 12 -27.53 -9.99 20.22
CA LEU A 12 -26.09 -9.92 20.09
C LEU A 12 -25.77 -10.75 18.83
N THR A 13 -25.68 -10.11 17.69
CA THR A 13 -24.90 -10.68 16.58
C THR A 13 -23.47 -10.70 17.07
N VAL A 14 -22.99 -11.87 17.41
CA VAL A 14 -21.53 -12.10 17.52
C VAL A 14 -21.02 -11.88 16.11
N MET A 15 -20.56 -10.70 15.81
CA MET A 15 -19.75 -10.46 14.64
C MET A 15 -18.42 -11.14 14.94
N PHE A 16 -18.13 -12.23 14.26
CA PHE A 16 -16.79 -12.79 14.23
C PHE A 16 -15.90 -11.72 13.58
N SER A 17 -14.90 -11.25 14.27
CA SER A 17 -13.94 -10.34 13.66
C SER A 17 -13.22 -11.10 12.57
N LYS A 18 -13.16 -10.51 11.37
CA LYS A 18 -12.31 -10.97 10.27
C LYS A 18 -11.05 -10.14 10.32
N ASN A 19 -9.92 -10.78 10.12
CA ASN A 19 -8.65 -10.07 10.04
C ASN A 19 -7.67 -10.84 9.14
N LEU A 20 -6.44 -10.37 9.09
CA LEU A 20 -5.33 -10.96 8.35
C LEU A 20 -4.50 -11.84 9.28
N THR A 21 -4.34 -13.11 8.93
CA THR A 21 -3.40 -14.04 9.58
C THR A 21 -2.16 -14.17 8.71
N LEU A 22 -0.96 -13.99 9.28
CA LEU A 22 0.30 -14.20 8.56
C LEU A 22 0.52 -15.70 8.37
N GLU A 23 0.55 -16.16 7.11
CA GLU A 23 0.78 -17.56 6.76
C GLU A 23 2.26 -17.84 6.46
N SER A 24 2.92 -16.91 5.80
CA SER A 24 4.33 -17.09 5.45
C SER A 24 5.06 -15.78 5.15
N ARG A 25 6.39 -15.82 5.30
CA ARG A 25 7.28 -14.71 4.99
C ARG A 25 8.56 -15.21 4.32
N PHE A 26 8.96 -14.57 3.23
CA PHE A 26 10.13 -14.92 2.42
C PHE A 26 11.02 -13.71 2.14
N ASN A 27 12.30 -14.02 1.85
CA ASN A 27 13.23 -13.07 1.26
C ASN A 27 13.56 -13.58 -0.15
N PRO A 28 12.92 -13.08 -1.20
CA PRO A 28 13.23 -13.49 -2.57
C PRO A 28 14.63 -13.03 -2.99
N PRO A 29 15.22 -13.62 -4.07
CA PRO A 29 16.46 -13.16 -4.65
C PRO A 29 16.40 -11.72 -5.17
N ALA A 30 15.32 -11.32 -5.83
CA ALA A 30 15.09 -9.94 -6.22
C ALA A 30 14.99 -9.02 -5.00
N ARG A 31 15.50 -7.82 -5.13
CA ARG A 31 15.49 -6.82 -4.06
C ARG A 31 14.72 -5.58 -4.48
N GLU A 32 14.24 -4.84 -3.47
CA GLU A 32 13.38 -3.68 -3.70
C GLU A 32 12.18 -4.11 -4.55
N LEU A 33 11.37 -5.00 -3.95
CA LEU A 33 10.19 -5.57 -4.61
C LEU A 33 9.18 -4.45 -4.88
N MET A 34 8.71 -4.36 -6.14
CA MET A 34 7.97 -3.19 -6.59
C MET A 34 6.52 -3.50 -6.94
N ASP A 35 6.23 -4.76 -7.34
CA ASP A 35 4.89 -5.19 -7.72
C ASP A 35 4.68 -6.68 -7.45
N VAL A 36 3.44 -7.14 -7.55
CA VAL A 36 3.05 -8.54 -7.47
C VAL A 36 1.94 -8.82 -8.48
N GLU A 37 2.17 -9.74 -9.39
CA GLU A 37 1.16 -10.23 -10.33
C GLU A 37 0.90 -11.71 -10.13
N ILE A 38 -0.36 -12.12 -10.22
CA ILE A 38 -0.78 -13.53 -10.06
C ILE A 38 -1.52 -13.99 -11.30
N ILE A 39 -1.01 -15.05 -11.89
CA ILE A 39 -1.66 -15.74 -13.01
C ILE A 39 -1.73 -17.24 -12.78
N GLY A 40 -2.93 -17.76 -12.57
CA GLY A 40 -3.13 -19.16 -12.16
C GLY A 40 -2.39 -19.45 -10.83
N ASP A 41 -1.50 -20.45 -10.84
CA ASP A 41 -0.68 -20.80 -9.68
C ASP A 41 0.73 -20.20 -9.70
N ILE A 42 0.97 -19.23 -10.58
CA ILE A 42 2.25 -18.52 -10.67
C ILE A 42 2.09 -17.11 -10.14
N MET A 43 2.99 -16.72 -9.24
CA MET A 43 3.16 -15.34 -8.77
C MET A 43 4.47 -14.81 -9.34
N ILE A 44 4.43 -13.58 -9.86
CA ILE A 44 5.54 -12.89 -10.50
C ILE A 44 5.84 -11.61 -9.72
N ILE A 45 7.10 -11.41 -9.37
CA ILE A 45 7.54 -10.27 -8.57
C ILE A 45 8.69 -9.57 -9.27
N PRO A 46 8.50 -8.35 -9.79
CA PRO A 46 9.59 -7.53 -10.27
C PRO A 46 10.36 -6.90 -9.12
N GLY A 47 11.69 -6.99 -9.17
CA GLY A 47 12.58 -6.22 -8.32
C GLY A 47 13.18 -5.04 -9.06
N ASN A 48 13.34 -3.92 -8.37
CA ASN A 48 14.15 -2.81 -8.89
C ASN A 48 15.63 -3.21 -9.06
N LEU A 49 16.04 -4.21 -8.29
CA LEU A 49 17.38 -4.81 -8.35
C LEU A 49 17.26 -6.34 -8.39
N ASP A 50 18.23 -6.97 -9.09
CA ASP A 50 18.45 -8.42 -9.12
C ASP A 50 17.34 -9.23 -9.84
N GLY A 51 16.63 -8.62 -10.78
CA GLY A 51 15.74 -9.30 -11.74
C GLY A 51 14.30 -9.53 -11.26
N TYR A 52 13.67 -10.55 -11.84
CA TYR A 52 12.26 -10.88 -11.64
C TYR A 52 12.13 -12.30 -11.11
N ASP A 53 11.40 -12.47 -10.03
CA ASP A 53 11.18 -13.76 -9.39
C ASP A 53 9.86 -14.39 -9.79
N PHE A 54 9.87 -15.73 -9.93
CA PHE A 54 8.70 -16.56 -10.18
C PHE A 54 8.49 -17.51 -9.00
N PHE A 55 7.26 -17.60 -8.51
CA PHE A 55 6.87 -18.49 -7.40
C PHE A 55 5.72 -19.39 -7.81
N ASP A 56 5.73 -20.63 -7.32
CA ASP A 56 4.58 -21.52 -7.27
C ASP A 56 3.75 -21.19 -6.02
N ILE A 57 2.49 -20.84 -6.22
CA ILE A 57 1.51 -20.58 -5.18
C ILE A 57 0.31 -21.53 -5.27
N SER A 58 0.52 -22.76 -5.78
CA SER A 58 -0.49 -23.82 -5.73
C SER A 58 -0.89 -24.19 -4.31
N ASP A 59 0.05 -24.08 -3.36
CA ASP A 59 -0.22 -23.96 -1.93
C ASP A 59 -0.03 -22.49 -1.52
N PRO A 60 -1.12 -21.72 -1.37
CA PRO A 60 -1.03 -20.30 -1.07
C PRO A 60 -0.45 -19.98 0.32
N THR A 61 -0.45 -20.95 1.25
CA THR A 61 0.14 -20.77 2.59
C THR A 61 1.65 -20.93 2.57
N ASN A 62 2.21 -21.51 1.52
CA ASN A 62 3.64 -21.81 1.41
C ASN A 62 4.15 -21.57 -0.01
N PRO A 63 4.22 -20.32 -0.50
CA PRO A 63 4.81 -20.00 -1.80
C PRO A 63 6.22 -20.57 -1.96
N VAL A 64 6.51 -21.18 -3.11
CA VAL A 64 7.80 -21.81 -3.40
C VAL A 64 8.49 -21.05 -4.52
N HIS A 65 9.68 -20.52 -4.25
CA HIS A 65 10.49 -19.88 -5.28
C HIS A 65 10.88 -20.88 -6.37
N ILE A 66 10.56 -20.58 -7.63
CA ILE A 66 10.85 -21.42 -8.78
C ILE A 66 12.13 -20.98 -9.47
N SER A 67 12.20 -19.70 -9.86
CA SER A 67 13.29 -19.15 -10.64
C SER A 67 13.39 -17.63 -10.52
N ASN A 68 14.54 -17.10 -10.96
CA ASN A 68 14.75 -15.67 -11.14
C ASN A 68 15.35 -15.44 -12.53
N ILE A 69 14.94 -14.38 -13.21
CA ILE A 69 15.52 -13.95 -14.49
C ILE A 69 16.04 -12.51 -14.37
N GLU A 70 17.30 -12.32 -14.69
CA GLU A 70 17.90 -10.99 -14.89
C GLU A 70 17.90 -10.67 -16.40
N VAL A 71 17.16 -9.65 -16.81
CA VAL A 71 17.19 -9.16 -18.19
C VAL A 71 18.38 -8.22 -18.37
N PRO A 72 19.38 -8.54 -19.21
CA PRO A 72 20.59 -7.74 -19.31
C PRO A 72 20.36 -6.35 -19.89
N MET A 73 20.86 -5.33 -19.20
CA MET A 73 20.92 -3.95 -19.68
C MET A 73 22.31 -3.35 -19.47
N GLY A 74 23.19 -3.54 -20.44
CA GLY A 74 24.59 -3.13 -20.32
C GLY A 74 25.32 -3.91 -19.23
N ASN A 75 25.72 -3.25 -18.15
CA ASN A 75 26.47 -3.85 -17.03
C ASN A 75 25.59 -4.19 -15.82
N ARG A 76 24.27 -4.06 -15.94
CA ARG A 76 23.28 -4.34 -14.87
C ARG A 76 22.08 -5.06 -15.44
N ALA A 77 21.21 -5.56 -14.59
CA ALA A 77 19.89 -6.01 -14.97
C ALA A 77 18.95 -4.81 -15.19
N LEU A 78 17.94 -4.99 -16.03
CA LEU A 78 16.82 -4.07 -16.19
C LEU A 78 15.99 -4.10 -14.91
N SER A 79 15.69 -2.94 -14.35
CA SER A 79 14.82 -2.83 -13.19
C SER A 79 13.36 -3.09 -13.56
N GLY A 80 12.62 -3.73 -12.64
CA GLY A 80 11.18 -3.94 -12.78
C GLY A 80 10.43 -3.13 -11.75
N PHE A 81 9.41 -2.38 -12.21
CA PHE A 81 8.55 -1.61 -11.32
C PHE A 81 7.12 -2.13 -11.30
N TRP A 82 6.55 -2.44 -12.45
CA TRP A 82 5.22 -3.01 -12.57
C TRP A 82 5.25 -4.23 -13.46
N VAL A 83 4.28 -5.12 -13.27
CA VAL A 83 4.12 -6.31 -14.10
C VAL A 83 2.65 -6.59 -14.34
N LYS A 84 2.32 -6.96 -15.56
CA LYS A 84 1.05 -7.62 -15.91
C LYS A 84 1.36 -8.83 -16.77
N ALA A 85 0.56 -9.87 -16.62
CA ALA A 85 0.76 -11.13 -17.34
C ALA A 85 -0.52 -11.60 -18.02
N LYS A 86 -0.33 -12.22 -19.19
CA LYS A 86 -1.40 -12.88 -19.92
C LYS A 86 -0.90 -14.23 -20.43
N ASP A 87 -1.67 -15.28 -20.20
CA ASP A 87 -1.31 -16.66 -20.55
C ASP A 87 0.05 -17.04 -19.93
N SER A 88 1.12 -17.08 -20.71
CA SER A 88 2.47 -17.40 -20.26
C SER A 88 3.47 -16.28 -20.61
N VAL A 89 3.00 -15.07 -20.79
CA VAL A 89 3.85 -13.90 -21.11
C VAL A 89 3.63 -12.81 -20.09
N ALA A 90 4.72 -12.34 -19.48
CA ALA A 90 4.73 -11.21 -18.55
C ALA A 90 5.37 -9.99 -19.21
N TYR A 91 4.75 -8.84 -19.00
CA TYR A 91 5.18 -7.52 -19.45
C TYR A 91 5.62 -6.71 -18.25
N PHE A 92 6.87 -6.28 -18.24
CA PHE A 92 7.46 -5.50 -17.16
C PHE A 92 7.75 -4.08 -17.63
N SER A 93 7.40 -3.09 -16.83
CA SER A 93 7.80 -1.71 -17.02
C SER A 93 8.98 -1.31 -16.12
N SER A 94 9.72 -0.29 -16.51
CA SER A 94 10.76 0.32 -15.70
C SER A 94 10.55 1.83 -15.60
N ARG A 95 10.47 2.33 -14.37
CA ARG A 95 10.44 3.77 -14.05
C ARG A 95 11.75 4.46 -14.39
N THR A 96 12.85 3.73 -14.45
CA THR A 96 14.16 4.30 -14.74
C THR A 96 14.20 4.75 -16.20
N ARG A 97 14.33 6.06 -16.41
CA ARG A 97 14.36 6.65 -17.75
C ARG A 97 15.38 5.99 -18.66
N GLY A 98 14.92 5.58 -19.84
CA GLY A 98 15.74 4.94 -20.86
C GLY A 98 15.99 3.45 -20.65
N GLU A 99 15.42 2.82 -19.62
CA GLU A 99 15.43 1.36 -19.46
C GLU A 99 14.34 0.70 -20.29
N GLY A 100 13.14 1.31 -20.33
CA GLY A 100 12.00 0.83 -21.13
C GLY A 100 11.25 -0.31 -20.43
N SER A 101 11.17 -1.46 -21.09
CA SER A 101 10.35 -2.59 -20.67
C SER A 101 11.03 -3.93 -20.96
N ALA A 102 10.53 -5.01 -20.38
CA ALA A 102 10.88 -6.37 -20.75
C ALA A 102 9.63 -7.22 -21.02
N ILE A 103 9.74 -8.14 -21.95
CA ILE A 103 8.72 -9.15 -22.22
C ILE A 103 9.36 -10.52 -21.96
N VAL A 104 8.77 -11.28 -21.04
CA VAL A 104 9.30 -12.57 -20.59
C VAL A 104 8.27 -13.66 -20.84
N ASN A 105 8.66 -14.68 -21.58
CA ASN A 105 7.87 -15.90 -21.71
C ASN A 105 8.22 -16.84 -20.55
N PHE A 106 7.24 -17.26 -19.77
CA PHE A 106 7.34 -18.18 -18.66
C PHE A 106 6.47 -19.44 -18.84
N ASN A 107 6.30 -19.90 -20.09
CA ASN A 107 5.59 -21.17 -20.34
C ASN A 107 6.22 -22.35 -19.57
N ASP A 108 7.52 -22.29 -19.35
CA ASP A 108 8.23 -23.06 -18.33
C ASP A 108 8.71 -22.06 -17.25
N PRO A 109 8.02 -21.94 -16.12
CA PRO A 109 8.41 -20.98 -15.10
C PRO A 109 9.72 -21.32 -14.39
N SER A 110 10.27 -22.53 -14.59
CA SER A 110 11.62 -22.89 -14.11
C SER A 110 12.76 -22.41 -15.02
N ASP A 111 12.45 -22.03 -16.27
CA ASP A 111 13.40 -21.50 -17.26
C ASP A 111 12.74 -20.35 -18.07
N PRO A 112 12.39 -19.22 -17.42
CA PRO A 112 11.77 -18.09 -18.11
C PRO A 112 12.73 -17.45 -19.11
N VAL A 113 12.20 -16.98 -20.24
CA VAL A 113 13.00 -16.47 -21.36
C VAL A 113 12.59 -15.05 -21.70
N HIS A 114 13.57 -14.13 -21.71
CA HIS A 114 13.38 -12.79 -22.25
C HIS A 114 13.18 -12.87 -23.76
N ILE A 115 12.03 -12.38 -24.27
CA ILE A 115 11.65 -12.49 -25.68
C ILE A 115 11.60 -11.15 -26.42
N GLY A 116 11.63 -10.02 -25.71
CA GLY A 116 11.60 -8.69 -26.33
C GLY A 116 11.33 -7.57 -25.35
N SER A 117 10.98 -6.41 -25.92
CA SER A 117 10.56 -5.21 -25.18
C SER A 117 9.49 -4.48 -25.99
N LEU A 118 8.70 -3.63 -25.32
CA LEU A 118 7.74 -2.75 -26.00
C LEU A 118 8.51 -1.70 -26.82
N SER A 119 8.23 -1.63 -28.12
CA SER A 119 8.84 -0.61 -28.98
C SER A 119 7.99 0.66 -28.98
N LEU A 120 8.61 1.79 -28.65
CA LEU A 120 8.03 3.12 -28.76
C LEU A 120 8.55 3.88 -30.00
N ASP A 121 9.08 3.13 -30.97
CA ASP A 121 9.56 3.70 -32.24
C ASP A 121 8.42 4.40 -32.98
N GLY A 122 8.63 5.67 -33.29
CA GLY A 122 7.60 6.48 -33.97
C GLY A 122 6.64 7.23 -33.02
N ALA A 123 6.63 6.95 -31.73
CA ALA A 123 5.82 7.71 -30.74
C ALA A 123 6.31 9.16 -30.51
N GLY A 124 7.54 9.47 -30.94
CA GLY A 124 8.11 10.81 -30.73
C GLY A 124 8.62 11.08 -29.33
N VAL A 125 8.53 10.11 -28.44
CA VAL A 125 9.03 10.19 -27.05
C VAL A 125 10.50 9.79 -26.96
N ASN A 126 11.18 10.30 -25.96
CA ASN A 126 12.62 10.05 -25.79
C ASN A 126 12.92 9.60 -24.37
N ASN A 127 13.28 8.34 -24.20
CA ASN A 127 13.60 7.74 -22.91
C ASN A 127 12.45 7.88 -21.89
N PRO A 128 11.24 7.38 -22.17
CA PRO A 128 10.12 7.49 -21.23
C PRO A 128 10.41 6.73 -19.93
N SER A 129 9.71 7.15 -18.90
CA SER A 129 9.62 6.42 -17.61
C SER A 129 8.32 5.66 -17.65
N LEU A 130 8.37 4.32 -17.66
CA LEU A 130 7.17 3.49 -17.74
C LEU A 130 6.73 3.08 -16.34
N GLU A 131 5.42 3.19 -16.09
CA GLU A 131 4.78 2.88 -14.82
C GLU A 131 3.74 1.78 -14.99
N GLY A 132 2.53 2.00 -14.48
CA GLY A 132 1.43 1.05 -14.44
C GLY A 132 1.06 0.45 -15.78
N LEU A 133 0.60 -0.78 -15.72
CA LEU A 133 0.22 -1.60 -16.87
C LEU A 133 -1.15 -2.21 -16.61
N ASP A 134 -1.96 -2.34 -17.64
CA ASP A 134 -3.13 -3.21 -17.61
C ASP A 134 -3.36 -3.92 -18.94
N ILE A 135 -3.99 -5.09 -18.88
CA ILE A 135 -4.26 -5.95 -20.05
C ILE A 135 -5.74 -6.27 -20.13
N LEU A 136 -6.32 -5.97 -21.28
CA LEU A 136 -7.66 -6.43 -21.64
C LEU A 136 -7.63 -7.13 -22.99
N GLU A 137 -7.99 -8.42 -23.04
CA GLU A 137 -7.93 -9.24 -24.26
C GLU A 137 -6.52 -9.16 -24.90
N ASN A 138 -6.39 -8.60 -26.11
CA ASN A 138 -5.11 -8.43 -26.82
C ASN A 138 -4.61 -6.97 -26.76
N MET A 139 -5.09 -6.18 -25.84
CA MET A 139 -4.62 -4.82 -25.61
C MET A 139 -3.81 -4.74 -24.32
N LEU A 140 -2.68 -4.04 -24.39
CA LEU A 140 -1.86 -3.67 -23.24
C LEU A 140 -1.81 -2.15 -23.16
N ALA A 141 -2.27 -1.59 -22.06
CA ALA A 141 -2.11 -0.19 -21.73
C ALA A 141 -0.87 0.00 -20.85
N VAL A 142 -0.13 1.09 -21.06
CA VAL A 142 1.10 1.44 -20.33
C VAL A 142 1.07 2.91 -19.96
N ALA A 143 1.09 3.23 -18.69
CA ALA A 143 1.27 4.59 -18.19
C ALA A 143 2.75 5.01 -18.27
N ALA A 144 3.02 6.26 -18.64
CA ALA A 144 4.37 6.75 -18.89
C ALA A 144 4.60 8.21 -18.44
N HIS A 145 4.15 8.54 -17.25
CA HIS A 145 4.28 9.90 -16.69
C HIS A 145 3.85 11.02 -17.64
N GLU A 146 4.74 11.99 -17.87
CA GLU A 146 4.49 13.15 -18.74
C GLU A 146 4.33 12.76 -20.21
N ASP A 147 4.78 11.56 -20.59
CA ASP A 147 4.63 11.04 -21.96
C ASP A 147 3.24 10.42 -22.20
N GLY A 148 2.38 10.35 -21.16
CA GLY A 148 0.99 9.94 -21.25
C GLY A 148 0.77 8.42 -21.16
N VAL A 149 -0.13 7.89 -21.99
CA VAL A 149 -0.49 6.46 -22.01
C VAL A 149 -0.31 5.89 -23.41
N PHE A 150 0.28 4.71 -23.50
CA PHE A 150 0.48 3.95 -24.75
C PHE A 150 -0.43 2.73 -24.75
N ILE A 151 -1.08 2.44 -25.86
CA ILE A 151 -1.89 1.24 -26.07
C ILE A 151 -1.24 0.38 -27.17
N PHE A 152 -0.89 -0.84 -26.81
CA PHE A 152 -0.30 -1.82 -27.71
C PHE A 152 -1.31 -2.92 -28.06
N ASP A 153 -1.21 -3.42 -29.29
CA ASP A 153 -1.77 -4.72 -29.68
C ASP A 153 -0.73 -5.80 -29.34
N ILE A 154 -1.12 -6.76 -28.53
CA ILE A 154 -0.29 -7.88 -28.06
C ILE A 154 -0.76 -9.24 -28.60
N ASP A 155 -1.49 -9.27 -29.73
CA ASP A 155 -1.87 -10.54 -30.39
C ASP A 155 -0.62 -11.37 -30.75
N ASP A 156 0.44 -10.70 -31.22
CA ASP A 156 1.80 -11.27 -31.27
C ASP A 156 2.63 -10.74 -30.08
N SER A 157 2.71 -11.54 -29.02
CA SER A 157 3.48 -11.17 -27.81
C SER A 157 4.98 -11.02 -28.03
N TYR A 158 5.53 -11.54 -29.15
CA TYR A 158 6.94 -11.35 -29.52
C TYR A 158 7.18 -10.00 -30.21
N ASN A 159 6.16 -9.41 -30.81
CA ASN A 159 6.23 -8.16 -31.53
C ASN A 159 4.98 -7.31 -31.28
N PRO A 160 4.80 -6.76 -30.09
CA PRO A 160 3.70 -5.86 -29.78
C PRO A 160 3.71 -4.63 -30.68
N ASP A 161 2.56 -4.30 -31.27
CA ASP A 161 2.40 -3.13 -32.13
C ASP A 161 1.80 -1.95 -31.35
N LEU A 162 2.47 -0.79 -31.38
CA LEU A 162 1.93 0.45 -30.78
C LEU A 162 0.76 0.98 -31.63
N ASN A 163 -0.45 0.93 -31.08
CA ASN A 163 -1.66 1.37 -31.77
C ASN A 163 -2.01 2.83 -31.51
N TYR A 164 -1.92 3.26 -30.23
CA TYR A 164 -2.36 4.60 -29.83
C TYR A 164 -1.43 5.16 -28.75
N MET A 165 -1.38 6.51 -28.72
CA MET A 165 -0.73 7.28 -27.67
C MET A 165 -1.66 8.43 -27.27
N PHE A 166 -1.83 8.66 -25.99
CA PHE A 166 -2.64 9.75 -25.45
C PHE A 166 -1.79 10.60 -24.52
N GLU A 167 -1.69 11.87 -24.80
CA GLU A 167 -1.00 12.82 -23.93
C GLU A 167 -1.87 13.16 -22.72
N CYS A 168 -1.32 13.01 -21.51
CA CYS A 168 -1.92 13.46 -20.26
C CYS A 168 -0.84 13.98 -19.31
N GLY A 169 -1.22 14.52 -18.15
CA GLY A 169 -0.29 15.27 -17.31
C GLY A 169 0.83 14.45 -16.69
N ASN A 170 0.49 13.37 -15.98
CA ASN A 170 1.44 12.54 -15.22
C ASN A 170 0.84 11.16 -14.93
N ALA A 171 0.74 10.31 -15.97
CA ALA A 171 0.14 8.98 -15.86
C ALA A 171 0.99 8.06 -14.97
N TRP A 172 0.44 7.64 -13.83
CA TRP A 172 1.05 6.70 -12.91
C TRP A 172 0.53 5.29 -13.12
N ASP A 173 -0.76 5.17 -13.40
CA ASP A 173 -1.39 3.89 -13.60
C ASP A 173 -2.54 3.99 -14.60
N VAL A 174 -3.01 2.84 -15.09
CA VAL A 174 -4.08 2.72 -16.07
C VAL A 174 -4.86 1.44 -15.84
N ALA A 175 -6.19 1.50 -15.92
CA ALA A 175 -7.06 0.34 -15.90
C ALA A 175 -8.03 0.38 -17.09
N PHE A 176 -8.23 -0.76 -17.77
CA PHE A 176 -9.29 -0.89 -18.76
C PHE A 176 -10.66 -0.93 -18.08
N ILE A 177 -11.57 -0.08 -18.54
CA ILE A 177 -12.99 -0.16 -18.20
C ILE A 177 -13.70 -1.13 -19.13
N ASP A 178 -13.41 -1.03 -20.41
CA ASP A 178 -13.82 -1.92 -21.48
C ASP A 178 -12.86 -1.77 -22.68
N SER A 179 -13.19 -2.41 -23.82
CA SER A 179 -12.35 -2.34 -25.03
C SER A 179 -12.27 -0.94 -25.69
N ASN A 180 -13.07 0.00 -25.22
CA ASN A 180 -13.15 1.36 -25.77
C ASN A 180 -12.78 2.45 -24.77
N HIS A 181 -12.68 2.12 -23.48
CA HIS A 181 -12.47 3.10 -22.43
C HIS A 181 -11.42 2.63 -21.42
N ILE A 182 -10.62 3.57 -20.94
CA ILE A 182 -9.65 3.39 -19.87
C ILE A 182 -9.84 4.43 -18.77
N ALA A 183 -9.48 4.07 -17.54
CA ALA A 183 -9.25 4.99 -16.45
C ALA A 183 -7.74 5.22 -16.30
N ILE A 184 -7.32 6.47 -16.14
CA ILE A 184 -5.91 6.84 -15.97
C ILE A 184 -5.75 7.53 -14.62
N GLY A 185 -4.89 6.97 -13.77
CA GLY A 185 -4.39 7.62 -12.57
C GLY A 185 -3.33 8.67 -12.95
N ASN A 186 -3.71 9.94 -12.95
CA ASN A 186 -2.90 11.02 -13.47
C ASN A 186 -2.11 11.77 -12.37
N GLY A 187 -1.67 11.03 -11.34
CA GLY A 187 -0.91 11.58 -10.22
C GLY A 187 -1.63 12.74 -9.53
N GLU A 188 -0.93 13.84 -9.36
CA GLU A 188 -1.46 15.07 -8.74
C GLU A 188 -2.53 15.80 -9.60
N TYR A 189 -2.77 15.34 -10.82
CA TYR A 189 -3.80 15.92 -11.71
C TYR A 189 -5.12 15.14 -11.64
N GLY A 190 -5.24 14.17 -10.73
CA GLY A 190 -6.46 13.41 -10.49
C GLY A 190 -6.66 12.22 -11.42
N LEU A 191 -7.89 11.99 -11.87
CA LEU A 191 -8.28 10.87 -12.73
C LEU A 191 -8.72 11.36 -14.11
N ILE A 192 -8.50 10.54 -15.12
CA ILE A 192 -9.06 10.74 -16.47
C ILE A 192 -9.78 9.45 -16.87
N LEU A 193 -11.06 9.56 -17.24
CA LEU A 193 -11.79 8.53 -17.96
C LEU A 193 -11.71 8.88 -19.45
N LEU A 194 -11.10 8.02 -20.26
CA LEU A 194 -10.75 8.30 -21.65
C LEU A 194 -11.38 7.27 -22.60
N GLU A 195 -12.02 7.77 -23.66
CA GLU A 195 -12.40 6.94 -24.82
C GLU A 195 -11.17 6.70 -25.71
N ILE A 196 -10.83 5.43 -25.99
CA ILE A 196 -9.69 5.04 -26.83
C ILE A 196 -10.09 4.53 -28.21
N SER A 197 -11.39 4.44 -28.51
CA SER A 197 -11.92 3.94 -29.80
C SER A 197 -12.27 5.04 -30.78
N CYS A 198 -11.95 6.30 -30.45
CA CYS A 198 -12.32 7.42 -31.30
C CYS A 198 -11.54 7.42 -32.62
N SER A 199 -12.24 7.70 -33.71
CA SER A 199 -11.63 7.83 -35.06
C SER A 199 -11.17 9.24 -35.41
N ILE A 200 -11.43 10.22 -34.55
CA ILE A 200 -11.12 11.64 -34.74
C ILE A 200 -10.68 12.23 -33.39
N GLU A 201 -9.45 12.64 -33.30
CA GLU A 201 -8.90 13.35 -32.14
C GLU A 201 -9.45 14.80 -31.99
N PRO A 202 -9.67 15.28 -30.75
CA PRO A 202 -9.43 14.59 -29.47
C PRO A 202 -10.58 13.62 -29.12
N CYS A 203 -10.23 12.51 -28.47
CA CYS A 203 -11.19 11.55 -27.92
C CYS A 203 -12.01 12.18 -26.78
N SER A 204 -13.18 11.61 -26.50
CA SER A 204 -13.98 12.01 -25.33
C SER A 204 -13.23 11.70 -24.04
N GLN A 205 -13.19 12.64 -23.13
CA GLN A 205 -12.57 12.44 -21.81
C GLN A 205 -13.34 13.16 -20.70
N THR A 206 -13.37 12.54 -19.53
CA THR A 206 -13.88 13.12 -18.28
C THR A 206 -12.75 13.18 -17.28
N THR A 207 -12.50 14.36 -16.71
CA THR A 207 -11.48 14.54 -15.66
C THR A 207 -12.15 14.68 -14.30
N ILE A 208 -11.63 13.98 -13.30
CA ILE A 208 -12.09 14.00 -11.91
C ILE A 208 -10.94 14.56 -11.05
N GLU A 209 -11.20 15.63 -10.31
CA GLU A 209 -10.28 16.11 -9.29
C GLU A 209 -10.33 15.18 -8.09
N THR A 210 -9.16 14.76 -7.56
CA THR A 210 -9.01 13.88 -6.41
C THR A 210 -8.42 14.63 -5.22
N GLU A 211 -8.64 14.14 -4.00
CA GLU A 211 -8.08 14.78 -2.80
C GLU A 211 -6.59 14.55 -2.63
N GLY A 212 -6.09 13.39 -3.11
CA GLY A 212 -4.68 13.03 -3.11
C GLY A 212 -4.13 12.73 -4.50
N ALA A 213 -2.84 12.49 -4.59
CA ALA A 213 -2.21 12.08 -5.83
C ALA A 213 -2.55 10.61 -6.13
N VAL A 214 -3.13 10.34 -7.28
CA VAL A 214 -3.49 9.00 -7.72
C VAL A 214 -2.24 8.16 -7.96
N LYS A 215 -2.20 6.98 -7.34
CA LYS A 215 -1.10 6.03 -7.40
C LYS A 215 -1.45 4.75 -8.13
N ASP A 216 -2.71 4.31 -7.97
CA ASP A 216 -3.19 3.04 -8.52
C ASP A 216 -4.69 3.14 -8.78
N VAL A 217 -5.17 2.44 -9.80
CA VAL A 217 -6.59 2.40 -10.19
C VAL A 217 -6.99 0.99 -10.57
N GLU A 218 -8.11 0.52 -10.01
CA GLU A 218 -8.65 -0.80 -10.30
C GLU A 218 -10.13 -0.71 -10.60
N TYR A 219 -10.58 -1.33 -11.70
CA TYR A 219 -11.96 -1.32 -12.14
C TYR A 219 -12.65 -2.66 -11.93
N ARG A 220 -13.90 -2.62 -11.43
CA ARG A 220 -14.78 -3.78 -11.33
C ARG A 220 -16.26 -3.36 -11.31
N ASP A 221 -17.06 -3.94 -12.20
CA ASP A 221 -18.53 -3.85 -12.16
C ASP A 221 -19.08 -2.42 -12.02
N SER A 222 -18.62 -1.48 -12.86
CA SER A 222 -18.92 -0.05 -12.82
C SER A 222 -18.36 0.71 -11.60
N SER A 223 -17.61 0.06 -10.76
CA SER A 223 -16.91 0.67 -9.63
C SER A 223 -15.43 0.86 -9.96
N LEU A 224 -14.92 2.07 -9.73
CA LEU A 224 -13.50 2.40 -9.84
C LEU A 224 -12.96 2.66 -8.44
N TYR A 225 -12.04 1.81 -8.01
CA TYR A 225 -11.28 1.98 -6.77
C TYR A 225 -9.98 2.70 -7.08
N VAL A 226 -9.63 3.68 -6.26
CA VAL A 226 -8.53 4.58 -6.50
C VAL A 226 -7.68 4.72 -5.25
N ALA A 227 -6.39 4.41 -5.35
CA ALA A 227 -5.43 4.73 -4.32
C ALA A 227 -4.94 6.17 -4.50
N GLU A 228 -5.28 7.06 -3.57
CA GLU A 228 -5.00 8.49 -3.62
C GLU A 228 -3.82 8.90 -2.71
N GLY A 229 -2.86 8.00 -2.51
CA GLY A 229 -1.71 8.26 -1.67
C GLY A 229 -2.11 8.62 -0.24
N SER A 230 -1.75 9.81 0.23
CA SER A 230 -2.06 10.27 1.59
C SER A 230 -3.54 10.59 1.85
N ALA A 231 -4.40 10.58 0.85
CA ALA A 231 -5.84 10.73 1.01
C ALA A 231 -6.57 9.37 1.14
N GLY A 232 -5.82 8.25 1.05
CA GLY A 232 -6.34 6.90 1.23
C GLY A 232 -7.00 6.34 -0.02
N ILE A 233 -8.19 5.74 0.12
CA ILE A 233 -8.92 5.05 -0.95
C ILE A 233 -10.21 5.78 -1.25
N ALA A 234 -10.42 6.13 -2.52
CA ALA A 234 -11.69 6.61 -3.03
C ALA A 234 -12.39 5.54 -3.87
N LEU A 235 -13.72 5.52 -3.82
CA LEU A 235 -14.57 4.64 -4.60
C LEU A 235 -15.55 5.47 -5.43
N TYR A 236 -15.52 5.30 -6.75
CA TYR A 236 -16.41 5.97 -7.68
C TYR A 236 -17.36 4.99 -8.37
N ASP A 237 -18.61 5.40 -8.55
CA ASP A 237 -19.52 4.81 -9.54
C ASP A 237 -19.25 5.49 -10.88
N ILE A 238 -18.81 4.72 -11.86
CA ILE A 238 -18.51 5.15 -13.23
C ILE A 238 -19.45 4.46 -14.26
N SER A 239 -20.63 4.06 -13.84
CA SER A 239 -21.66 3.54 -14.75
C SER A 239 -22.06 4.55 -15.84
N ASP A 240 -21.91 5.84 -15.55
CA ASP A 240 -21.96 6.95 -16.50
C ASP A 240 -20.59 7.65 -16.55
N LEU A 241 -19.81 7.40 -17.60
CA LEU A 241 -18.46 7.94 -17.77
C LEU A 241 -18.42 9.47 -17.95
N GLU A 242 -19.55 10.09 -18.33
CA GLU A 242 -19.65 11.55 -18.44
C GLU A 242 -19.98 12.21 -17.08
N SER A 243 -20.49 11.42 -16.11
CA SER A 243 -20.96 11.93 -14.81
C SER A 243 -20.60 10.96 -13.68
N PRO A 244 -19.30 10.67 -13.45
CA PRO A 244 -18.86 9.79 -12.37
C PRO A 244 -19.26 10.35 -10.99
N ILE A 245 -19.59 9.46 -10.07
CA ILE A 245 -20.07 9.80 -8.72
C ILE A 245 -19.10 9.23 -7.69
N LEU A 246 -18.53 10.08 -6.83
CA LEU A 246 -17.83 9.62 -5.63
C LEU A 246 -18.85 8.98 -4.68
N LEU A 247 -18.68 7.69 -4.41
CA LEU A 247 -19.54 6.94 -3.50
C LEU A 247 -19.08 7.08 -2.05
N ASP A 248 -17.76 6.94 -1.83
CA ASP A 248 -17.14 7.09 -0.52
C ASP A 248 -15.61 7.27 -0.63
N GLN A 249 -15.01 7.74 0.45
CA GLN A 249 -13.56 7.89 0.60
C GLN A 249 -13.15 7.49 2.01
N TYR A 250 -12.14 6.64 2.10
CA TYR A 250 -11.59 6.14 3.35
C TYR A 250 -10.14 6.61 3.53
N ASP A 251 -9.86 7.42 4.55
CA ASP A 251 -8.50 7.81 4.94
C ASP A 251 -7.81 6.62 5.60
N THR A 252 -6.76 6.11 4.99
CA THR A 252 -6.00 4.95 5.49
C THR A 252 -4.97 5.33 6.55
N GLU A 253 -4.84 6.62 6.88
CA GLU A 253 -3.85 7.16 7.82
C GLU A 253 -2.38 6.97 7.42
N GLY A 254 -2.13 6.31 6.28
CA GLY A 254 -0.81 6.02 5.73
C GLY A 254 -0.58 6.63 4.36
N LEU A 255 -0.04 5.83 3.46
CA LEU A 255 0.15 6.17 2.06
C LEU A 255 -0.36 5.02 1.20
N ALA A 256 -1.63 5.07 0.81
CA ALA A 256 -2.22 4.09 -0.10
C ALA A 256 -1.47 4.10 -1.44
N ASN A 257 -0.77 3.02 -1.75
CA ASN A 257 0.15 2.96 -2.88
C ASN A 257 -0.36 2.04 -3.98
N LYS A 258 -0.76 0.82 -3.64
CA LYS A 258 -1.35 -0.15 -4.56
C LYS A 258 -2.57 -0.83 -3.96
N ILE A 259 -3.47 -1.29 -4.81
CA ILE A 259 -4.70 -1.96 -4.43
C ILE A 259 -4.89 -3.27 -5.20
N ALA A 260 -5.62 -4.20 -4.61
CA ALA A 260 -6.02 -5.44 -5.26
C ALA A 260 -7.46 -5.79 -4.90
N LEU A 261 -8.30 -5.98 -5.91
CA LEU A 261 -9.72 -6.30 -5.70
C LEU A 261 -9.94 -7.79 -5.50
N PHE A 262 -10.69 -8.20 -4.48
CA PHE A 262 -11.04 -9.59 -4.24
C PHE A 262 -12.41 -9.75 -3.58
N GLY A 263 -12.93 -10.98 -3.51
CA GLY A 263 -14.15 -11.31 -2.79
C GLY A 263 -15.40 -10.49 -3.17
N GLY A 264 -15.43 -9.94 -4.39
CA GLY A 264 -16.56 -9.19 -4.94
C GLY A 264 -16.59 -7.72 -4.56
N ASN A 265 -16.59 -7.38 -3.27
CA ASN A 265 -16.74 -6.01 -2.75
C ASN A 265 -15.58 -5.56 -1.85
N LYS A 266 -14.46 -6.27 -1.87
CA LYS A 266 -13.29 -5.97 -1.03
C LYS A 266 -12.12 -5.47 -1.85
N VAL A 267 -11.34 -4.59 -1.23
CA VAL A 267 -10.07 -4.11 -1.73
C VAL A 267 -9.00 -4.30 -0.66
N ALA A 268 -7.90 -4.95 -1.02
CA ALA A 268 -6.68 -4.98 -0.24
C ALA A 268 -5.81 -3.78 -0.63
N VAL A 269 -5.23 -3.11 0.35
CA VAL A 269 -4.46 -1.88 0.19
C VAL A 269 -3.07 -2.07 0.75
N SER A 270 -2.03 -1.76 -0.05
CA SER A 270 -0.68 -1.57 0.46
C SER A 270 -0.55 -0.12 0.95
N ASP A 271 -0.44 0.06 2.28
CA ASP A 271 -0.49 1.36 2.92
C ASP A 271 0.81 1.69 3.65
N TRP A 272 1.91 1.72 2.90
CA TRP A 272 3.28 2.05 3.30
C TRP A 272 3.90 1.13 4.35
N GLU A 273 3.32 0.96 5.54
CA GLU A 273 3.85 0.10 6.63
C GLU A 273 2.90 -1.02 7.03
N ASP A 274 1.75 -1.10 6.38
CA ASP A 274 0.73 -2.09 6.69
C ASP A 274 -0.07 -2.54 5.46
N VAL A 275 -0.91 -3.55 5.68
CA VAL A 275 -1.93 -4.02 4.76
C VAL A 275 -3.29 -3.78 5.38
N LYS A 276 -4.18 -3.14 4.66
CA LYS A 276 -5.58 -2.93 5.05
C LYS A 276 -6.53 -3.65 4.10
N ILE A 277 -7.62 -4.14 4.63
CA ILE A 277 -8.74 -4.67 3.84
C ILE A 277 -9.96 -3.80 4.08
N LEU A 278 -10.42 -3.14 3.04
CA LEU A 278 -11.67 -2.40 3.07
C LEU A 278 -12.77 -3.20 2.37
N GLU A 279 -13.99 -3.13 2.91
CA GLU A 279 -15.17 -3.73 2.31
C GLU A 279 -16.20 -2.64 1.96
N TRP A 280 -16.64 -2.62 0.71
CA TRP A 280 -17.78 -1.78 0.33
C TRP A 280 -19.08 -2.37 0.83
N THR A 281 -19.75 -1.72 1.79
CA THR A 281 -21.00 -2.19 2.40
C THR A 281 -22.24 -1.89 1.56
N GLY A 282 -22.09 -1.12 0.48
CA GLY A 282 -23.17 -0.54 -0.32
C GLY A 282 -23.51 0.89 0.08
N THR A 283 -22.93 1.40 1.16
CA THR A 283 -23.11 2.77 1.66
C THR A 283 -21.80 3.44 2.08
N GLU A 284 -20.80 2.67 2.52
CA GLU A 284 -19.51 3.16 2.98
C GLU A 284 -18.42 2.09 2.83
N LEU A 285 -17.16 2.52 2.76
CA LEU A 285 -15.97 1.68 2.85
C LEU A 285 -15.65 1.43 4.34
N GLU A 286 -15.64 0.18 4.74
CA GLU A 286 -15.43 -0.24 6.12
C GLU A 286 -14.12 -1.00 6.24
N LEU A 287 -13.27 -0.67 7.23
CA LEU A 287 -12.07 -1.43 7.53
C LEU A 287 -12.47 -2.76 8.17
N VAL A 288 -12.13 -3.87 7.50
CA VAL A 288 -12.49 -5.23 7.94
C VAL A 288 -11.28 -6.12 8.16
N GLY A 289 -10.08 -5.63 7.93
CA GLY A 289 -8.83 -6.33 8.21
C GLY A 289 -7.65 -5.38 8.19
N TYR A 290 -6.68 -5.66 9.08
CA TYR A 290 -5.47 -4.86 9.24
C TYR A 290 -4.32 -5.75 9.69
N LYS A 291 -3.12 -5.51 9.14
CA LYS A 291 -1.88 -6.12 9.65
C LYS A 291 -0.69 -5.23 9.34
N LYS A 292 0.09 -4.92 10.37
CA LYS A 292 1.33 -4.21 10.19
C LYS A 292 2.40 -5.14 9.62
N THR A 293 3.08 -4.71 8.57
CA THR A 293 4.08 -5.53 7.86
C THR A 293 5.48 -5.37 8.45
N GLY A 294 5.73 -4.24 9.09
CA GLY A 294 7.03 -3.91 9.72
C GLY A 294 8.07 -3.38 8.73
N LYS A 295 7.73 -3.27 7.45
CA LYS A 295 8.55 -2.69 6.38
C LYS A 295 7.65 -1.96 5.39
N ARG A 296 8.29 -1.15 4.52
CA ARG A 296 7.57 -0.46 3.46
C ARG A 296 6.87 -1.45 2.53
N THR A 297 5.55 -1.42 2.54
CA THR A 297 4.68 -2.21 1.67
C THR A 297 4.57 -1.51 0.32
N MET A 298 5.15 -2.10 -0.72
CA MET A 298 5.24 -1.48 -2.04
C MET A 298 4.09 -1.87 -2.95
N ALA A 299 3.67 -3.15 -2.88
CA ALA A 299 2.61 -3.66 -3.71
C ALA A 299 1.83 -4.78 -3.03
N ILE A 300 0.68 -5.09 -3.60
CA ILE A 300 -0.24 -6.07 -3.08
C ILE A 300 -0.95 -6.79 -4.23
N ALA A 301 -1.18 -8.08 -4.07
CA ALA A 301 -2.07 -8.86 -4.93
C ALA A 301 -2.98 -9.73 -4.08
N ALA A 302 -4.10 -10.14 -4.63
CA ALA A 302 -5.06 -10.96 -3.93
C ALA A 302 -5.56 -12.12 -4.80
N ARG A 303 -5.71 -13.30 -4.19
CA ARG A 303 -6.34 -14.47 -4.82
C ARG A 303 -7.19 -15.20 -3.79
N ASP A 304 -8.50 -15.31 -4.05
CA ASP A 304 -9.48 -15.86 -3.12
C ASP A 304 -9.47 -15.11 -1.78
N SER A 305 -9.01 -15.74 -0.70
CA SER A 305 -8.83 -15.12 0.62
C SER A 305 -7.36 -14.86 0.97
N PHE A 306 -6.45 -15.10 0.05
CA PHE A 306 -5.02 -14.89 0.28
C PHE A 306 -4.56 -13.56 -0.32
N ILE A 307 -3.79 -12.84 0.47
CA ILE A 307 -3.21 -11.53 0.16
C ILE A 307 -1.70 -11.68 0.16
N TYR A 308 -1.08 -11.25 -0.92
CA TYR A 308 0.38 -11.30 -1.10
C TYR A 308 0.90 -9.88 -1.10
N SER A 309 1.73 -9.55 -0.13
CA SER A 309 2.30 -8.22 0.05
C SER A 309 3.79 -8.23 -0.29
N ALA A 310 4.17 -7.42 -1.27
CA ALA A 310 5.57 -7.15 -1.56
C ALA A 310 6.04 -5.97 -0.70
N GLU A 311 6.92 -6.27 0.24
CA GLU A 311 7.62 -5.26 1.01
C GLU A 311 8.97 -4.97 0.37
N TRP A 312 9.58 -3.88 0.72
CA TRP A 312 10.89 -3.48 0.15
C TRP A 312 11.92 -4.63 0.04
N GLN A 313 11.90 -5.60 0.96
CA GLN A 313 12.86 -6.71 1.02
C GLN A 313 12.22 -8.07 1.30
N HIS A 314 10.93 -8.12 1.56
CA HIS A 314 10.22 -9.34 1.96
C HIS A 314 8.96 -9.50 1.15
N LEU A 315 8.56 -10.74 0.96
CA LEU A 315 7.22 -11.12 0.55
C LEU A 315 6.51 -11.72 1.73
N GLN A 316 5.31 -11.26 2.04
CA GLN A 316 4.44 -11.87 3.04
C GLN A 316 3.16 -12.37 2.39
N THR A 317 2.66 -13.49 2.90
CA THR A 317 1.35 -14.01 2.53
C THR A 317 0.45 -13.98 3.75
N PHE A 318 -0.70 -13.36 3.61
CA PHE A 318 -1.74 -13.31 4.63
C PHE A 318 -2.98 -14.06 4.15
N ARG A 319 -3.70 -14.65 5.09
CA ARG A 319 -5.04 -15.17 4.85
C ARG A 319 -6.06 -14.24 5.52
N PHE A 320 -6.96 -13.68 4.74
CA PHE A 320 -8.08 -12.90 5.24
C PHE A 320 -9.27 -13.81 5.57
N GLY A 321 -9.79 -13.70 6.77
CA GLY A 321 -10.95 -14.49 7.20
C GLY A 321 -11.18 -14.42 8.69
N ASP A 322 -12.00 -15.36 9.18
CA ASP A 322 -12.26 -15.46 10.61
C ASP A 322 -10.97 -15.88 11.35
N ILE A 323 -10.63 -15.11 12.36
CA ILE A 323 -9.49 -15.41 13.22
C ILE A 323 -9.90 -16.48 14.23
N ASN A 324 -9.27 -17.66 14.17
CA ASN A 324 -9.59 -18.79 15.04
C ASN A 324 -8.67 -18.92 16.27
N ASP A 325 -7.79 -17.94 16.51
CA ASP A 325 -6.84 -17.87 17.61
C ASP A 325 -6.99 -16.54 18.36
N ALA A 326 -6.14 -16.27 19.34
CA ALA A 326 -5.96 -14.94 19.89
C ALA A 326 -5.25 -14.07 18.83
N ASP A 327 -5.64 -12.82 18.67
CA ASP A 327 -5.04 -11.88 17.70
C ASP A 327 -4.93 -10.51 18.36
N MET A 328 -3.69 -10.04 18.53
CA MET A 328 -3.38 -8.82 19.24
C MET A 328 -3.06 -7.68 18.27
N ASP A 329 -3.84 -6.62 18.34
CA ASP A 329 -3.52 -5.35 17.70
C ASP A 329 -3.18 -4.25 18.73
N ILE A 330 -2.32 -3.32 18.33
CA ILE A 330 -1.96 -2.15 19.15
C ILE A 330 -2.08 -0.86 18.34
N SER A 331 -2.49 0.22 19.02
CA SER A 331 -2.70 1.53 18.37
C SER A 331 -1.41 2.23 17.95
N SER A 332 -0.24 1.83 18.44
CA SER A 332 1.03 2.46 18.08
C SER A 332 2.22 1.55 18.30
N TRP A 333 3.14 1.52 17.34
CA TRP A 333 4.42 0.83 17.40
C TRP A 333 5.56 1.73 17.85
N ASP A 334 5.31 3.05 17.86
CA ASP A 334 6.25 4.07 18.29
C ASP A 334 5.56 5.01 19.27
N ILE A 335 6.12 5.18 20.45
CA ILE A 335 5.63 6.11 21.47
C ILE A 335 6.70 7.17 21.73
N ALA A 336 6.38 8.40 21.39
CA ALA A 336 7.24 9.54 21.64
C ALA A 336 6.65 10.43 22.76
N PHE A 337 7.43 10.66 23.79
CA PHE A 337 7.06 11.57 24.88
C PHE A 337 7.69 12.94 24.63
N PRO A 338 6.95 14.04 24.81
CA PRO A 338 7.44 15.39 24.56
C PRO A 338 8.58 15.77 25.48
N ALA A 339 9.18 16.92 25.21
CA ALA A 339 10.20 17.47 26.07
C ALA A 339 9.62 17.81 27.46
N LEU A 340 10.19 17.22 28.49
CA LEU A 340 9.77 17.39 29.89
C LEU A 340 10.82 18.13 30.70
N GLU A 341 10.39 18.74 31.81
CA GLU A 341 11.31 19.22 32.86
C GLU A 341 11.87 18.02 33.65
N MET A 342 13.08 18.18 34.16
CA MET A 342 13.75 17.13 34.94
C MET A 342 12.92 16.67 36.13
N GLY A 343 12.69 15.36 36.25
CA GLY A 343 11.93 14.75 37.34
C GLY A 343 10.41 14.80 37.14
N THR A 344 9.92 15.31 36.02
CA THR A 344 8.50 15.23 35.66
C THR A 344 8.22 14.01 34.79
N SER A 345 6.97 13.58 34.78
CA SER A 345 6.52 12.37 34.01
C SER A 345 5.37 12.74 33.12
N ASP A 346 5.27 11.97 32.00
CA ASP A 346 4.14 11.96 31.10
C ASP A 346 3.70 10.51 30.86
N THR A 347 2.45 10.31 30.42
CA THR A 347 1.85 8.98 30.24
C THR A 347 1.09 8.90 28.92
N PHE A 348 1.40 7.88 28.13
CA PHE A 348 0.73 7.52 26.89
C PHE A 348 -0.24 6.37 27.14
N GLU A 349 -1.43 6.42 26.55
CA GLU A 349 -2.40 5.33 26.55
C GLU A 349 -2.26 4.55 25.24
N LEU A 350 -1.65 3.35 25.34
CA LEU A 350 -1.53 2.41 24.24
C LEU A 350 -2.77 1.52 24.24
N LEU A 351 -3.63 1.67 23.22
CA LEU A 351 -4.77 0.79 23.05
C LEU A 351 -4.29 -0.59 22.62
N ILE A 352 -4.80 -1.62 23.25
CA ILE A 352 -4.60 -3.03 22.91
C ILE A 352 -5.96 -3.62 22.63
N GLU A 353 -6.09 -4.37 21.54
CA GLU A 353 -7.31 -5.01 21.11
C GLU A 353 -7.07 -6.50 20.89
N ASN A 354 -8.03 -7.34 21.27
CA ASN A 354 -8.05 -8.75 20.91
C ASN A 354 -9.07 -8.96 19.79
N ASN A 355 -8.61 -8.99 18.55
CA ASN A 355 -9.43 -9.22 17.37
C ASN A 355 -9.68 -10.69 17.07
N GLY A 356 -9.05 -11.59 17.85
CA GLY A 356 -9.22 -13.03 17.73
C GLY A 356 -10.50 -13.58 18.35
N GLN A 357 -10.75 -14.87 18.12
CA GLN A 357 -11.88 -15.60 18.70
C GLN A 357 -11.54 -16.30 20.01
N TYR A 358 -10.27 -16.34 20.40
CA TYR A 358 -9.81 -16.91 21.65
C TYR A 358 -9.24 -15.85 22.59
N PRO A 359 -9.26 -16.11 23.89
CA PRO A 359 -8.71 -15.18 24.85
C PRO A 359 -7.23 -14.89 24.61
N LEU A 360 -6.88 -13.61 24.65
CA LEU A 360 -5.51 -13.12 24.55
C LEU A 360 -4.88 -13.09 25.94
N GLY A 361 -3.85 -13.90 26.13
CA GLY A 361 -3.00 -13.89 27.33
C GLY A 361 -1.78 -12.99 27.10
N LEU A 362 -1.51 -12.10 28.03
CA LEU A 362 -0.46 -11.11 27.95
C LEU A 362 0.51 -11.25 29.12
N ILE A 363 1.80 -11.16 28.84
CA ILE A 363 2.84 -11.12 29.87
C ILE A 363 3.26 -9.68 30.09
N ALA A 364 3.40 -9.27 31.33
CA ALA A 364 3.85 -7.93 31.71
C ALA A 364 5.08 -7.50 30.88
N PRO A 365 5.04 -6.33 30.22
CA PRO A 365 6.08 -5.92 29.29
C PRO A 365 7.45 -5.77 29.91
N SER A 366 8.48 -6.13 29.17
CA SER A 366 9.87 -5.82 29.50
C SER A 366 10.30 -4.52 28.82
N LEU A 367 11.13 -3.72 29.51
CA LEU A 367 11.59 -2.41 29.05
C LEU A 367 13.12 -2.39 29.06
N THR A 368 13.72 -1.82 27.99
CA THR A 368 15.19 -1.74 27.86
C THR A 368 15.78 -0.49 28.48
N HIS A 369 14.97 0.50 28.90
CA HIS A 369 15.45 1.73 29.54
C HIS A 369 14.63 2.07 30.77
N ASN A 370 15.31 2.43 31.88
CA ASN A 370 14.71 2.62 33.20
C ASN A 370 13.86 3.89 33.38
N ASP A 371 13.92 4.83 32.45
CA ASP A 371 13.10 6.04 32.47
C ASP A 371 11.68 5.79 31.98
N PHE A 372 11.44 4.62 31.33
CA PHE A 372 10.11 4.17 30.97
C PHE A 372 9.61 3.11 31.94
N TYR A 373 8.32 3.11 32.22
CA TYR A 373 7.65 2.11 33.05
C TYR A 373 6.19 1.97 32.64
N VAL A 374 5.65 0.78 32.89
CA VAL A 374 4.26 0.47 32.62
C VAL A 374 3.48 0.64 33.92
N VAL A 375 2.46 1.50 33.91
CA VAL A 375 1.62 1.82 35.06
C VAL A 375 0.44 0.87 35.17
N ASP A 376 -0.13 0.53 34.04
CA ASP A 376 -1.32 -0.30 33.91
C ASP A 376 -1.19 -1.17 32.65
N PHE A 377 -1.47 -2.47 32.77
CA PHE A 377 -1.33 -3.39 31.66
C PHE A 377 -2.25 -4.60 31.86
N PRO A 378 -3.07 -4.98 30.86
CA PRO A 378 -3.91 -6.16 30.99
C PRO A 378 -3.07 -7.44 30.97
N GLU A 379 -3.44 -8.44 31.75
CA GLU A 379 -2.82 -9.77 31.73
C GLU A 379 -3.62 -10.75 30.85
N TYR A 380 -4.88 -10.39 30.55
CA TYR A 380 -5.84 -11.22 29.86
C TYR A 380 -6.92 -10.35 29.22
N MET A 381 -7.35 -10.71 28.01
CA MET A 381 -8.44 -10.04 27.31
C MET A 381 -9.34 -11.07 26.63
N GLU A 382 -10.65 -10.91 26.79
CA GLU A 382 -11.64 -11.71 26.07
C GLU A 382 -11.67 -11.33 24.57
N PRO A 383 -12.20 -12.21 23.70
CA PRO A 383 -12.47 -11.85 22.30
C PRO A 383 -13.24 -10.55 22.14
N ALA A 384 -12.82 -9.70 21.18
CA ALA A 384 -13.36 -8.36 20.90
C ALA A 384 -13.27 -7.38 22.09
N GLU A 385 -12.40 -7.63 23.05
CA GLU A 385 -12.10 -6.69 24.12
C GLU A 385 -11.03 -5.69 23.69
N SER A 386 -11.21 -4.43 24.08
CA SER A 386 -10.25 -3.35 23.85
C SER A 386 -9.93 -2.68 25.18
N THR A 387 -8.65 -2.49 25.49
CA THR A 387 -8.18 -1.94 26.77
C THR A 387 -6.95 -1.05 26.55
N ALA A 388 -6.87 0.07 27.27
CA ALA A 388 -5.69 0.95 27.24
C ALA A 388 -4.63 0.52 28.27
N ALA A 389 -3.45 0.16 27.80
CA ALA A 389 -2.24 0.05 28.61
C ALA A 389 -1.63 1.44 28.82
N LYS A 390 -1.10 1.71 30.03
CA LYS A 390 -0.49 3.01 30.37
C LYS A 390 1.02 2.91 30.46
N VAL A 391 1.67 3.52 29.47
CA VAL A 391 3.14 3.61 29.40
C VAL A 391 3.58 5.00 29.83
N SER A 392 4.47 5.10 30.79
CA SER A 392 4.95 6.37 31.32
C SER A 392 6.44 6.56 31.12
N TYR A 393 6.83 7.79 30.90
CA TYR A 393 8.20 8.25 30.84
C TYR A 393 8.47 9.28 31.94
N THR A 394 9.59 9.13 32.65
CA THR A 394 10.07 10.12 33.60
C THR A 394 11.44 10.63 33.20
N LYS A 395 11.59 11.92 32.94
CA LYS A 395 12.88 12.49 32.54
C LYS A 395 13.89 12.46 33.68
N SER A 396 14.97 11.69 33.54
CA SER A 396 16.06 11.61 34.51
C SER A 396 17.21 12.57 34.19
N ASN A 397 17.95 12.40 33.08
CA ASN A 397 19.14 13.21 32.79
C ASN A 397 19.32 13.55 31.30
N GLN A 398 18.92 12.71 30.40
CA GLN A 398 19.15 12.80 28.94
C GLN A 398 17.92 12.35 28.16
N ASN A 399 17.98 12.50 26.86
CA ASN A 399 17.00 11.89 25.99
C ASN A 399 17.07 10.38 26.15
N ALA A 400 15.95 9.75 26.42
CA ALA A 400 15.84 8.31 26.59
C ALA A 400 15.34 7.67 25.30
N SER A 401 15.91 6.53 24.94
CA SER A 401 15.39 5.68 23.89
C SER A 401 15.37 4.24 24.39
N GLY A 402 14.30 3.53 24.15
CA GLY A 402 14.13 2.17 24.62
C GLY A 402 13.15 1.38 23.76
N ILE A 403 13.00 0.11 24.11
CA ILE A 403 12.05 -0.81 23.51
C ILE A 403 11.19 -1.38 24.63
N MET A 404 9.89 -1.42 24.41
CA MET A 404 8.95 -2.20 25.22
C MET A 404 8.62 -3.47 24.44
N GLN A 405 8.92 -4.63 25.02
CA GLN A 405 8.54 -5.92 24.47
C GLN A 405 7.29 -6.43 25.21
N ILE A 406 6.25 -6.71 24.47
CA ILE A 406 5.04 -7.39 24.91
C ILE A 406 5.13 -8.84 24.42
N SER A 407 4.79 -9.81 25.28
CA SER A 407 4.73 -11.23 24.91
C SER A 407 3.31 -11.74 25.08
N THR A 408 2.82 -12.51 24.11
CA THR A 408 1.42 -12.92 24.01
C THR A 408 1.31 -14.41 23.67
N ASN A 409 0.09 -14.94 23.68
CA ASN A 409 -0.27 -16.22 23.10
C ASN A 409 -0.86 -16.10 21.68
N ASP A 410 -0.76 -14.94 21.07
CA ASP A 410 -1.01 -14.75 19.65
C ASP A 410 0.02 -15.58 18.85
N PRO A 411 -0.39 -16.52 17.99
CA PRO A 411 0.53 -17.43 17.34
C PRO A 411 1.38 -16.81 16.24
N ASP A 412 0.90 -15.76 15.59
CA ASP A 412 1.64 -15.06 14.54
C ASP A 412 2.41 -13.83 15.05
N GLU A 413 2.03 -13.28 16.21
CA GLU A 413 2.74 -12.18 16.87
C GLU A 413 3.06 -12.50 18.36
N PRO A 414 3.83 -13.55 18.64
CA PRO A 414 4.13 -13.95 20.02
C PRO A 414 4.98 -12.92 20.79
N HIS A 415 5.59 -11.99 20.07
CA HIS A 415 6.37 -10.87 20.61
C HIS A 415 6.18 -9.61 19.79
N ILE A 416 5.68 -8.56 20.42
CA ILE A 416 5.55 -7.21 19.84
C ILE A 416 6.60 -6.30 20.47
N PHE A 417 7.23 -5.45 19.63
CA PHE A 417 8.27 -4.51 20.03
C PHE A 417 7.83 -3.08 19.74
N VAL A 418 7.55 -2.31 20.79
CA VAL A 418 7.18 -0.89 20.70
C VAL A 418 8.40 -0.03 20.96
N GLN A 419 8.72 0.89 20.05
CA GLN A 419 9.80 1.85 20.21
C GLN A 419 9.36 2.96 21.18
N LEU A 420 10.24 3.32 22.10
CA LEU A 420 9.97 4.38 23.07
C LEU A 420 11.03 5.47 22.96
N VAL A 421 10.59 6.71 22.82
CA VAL A 421 11.49 7.88 22.80
C VAL A 421 11.02 8.90 23.82
N GLY A 422 11.86 9.19 24.79
CA GLY A 422 11.60 10.21 25.82
C GLY A 422 12.30 11.52 25.51
N ASN A 423 11.69 12.63 25.90
CA ASN A 423 12.17 13.98 25.65
C ASN A 423 12.41 14.24 24.15
N TYR A 424 11.46 13.83 23.34
CA TYR A 424 11.51 13.98 21.90
C TYR A 424 11.33 15.46 21.53
N GLU A 425 12.30 16.00 20.78
CA GLU A 425 12.30 17.40 20.32
C GLU A 425 11.91 17.51 18.83
N GLY A 426 11.49 16.41 18.22
CA GLY A 426 11.00 16.35 16.84
C GLY A 426 9.53 16.73 16.71
N GLY A 427 9.01 16.66 15.50
CA GLY A 427 7.58 16.84 15.24
C GLY A 427 6.78 15.65 15.78
N ILE A 428 5.79 15.92 16.62
CA ILE A 428 4.80 14.95 17.10
C ILE A 428 3.43 15.49 16.69
N ILE A 429 2.58 14.62 16.16
CA ILE A 429 1.23 15.02 15.77
C ILE A 429 0.48 15.59 16.98
N GLY A 430 -0.12 16.78 16.81
CA GLY A 430 -0.87 17.47 17.85
C GLY A 430 -0.03 18.30 18.83
N ILE A 431 1.30 18.35 18.67
CA ILE A 431 2.21 19.18 19.47
C ILE A 431 2.89 20.20 18.56
N ASP A 432 3.12 21.41 19.08
CA ASP A 432 3.82 22.47 18.36
C ASP A 432 5.19 21.97 17.86
N ALA A 433 5.45 22.16 16.56
CA ALA A 433 6.72 21.78 15.97
C ALA A 433 7.88 22.58 16.60
N PRO A 434 9.06 21.96 16.79
CA PRO A 434 10.23 22.65 17.31
C PRO A 434 10.60 23.86 16.45
N GLU A 435 10.89 24.98 17.08
CA GLU A 435 11.30 26.21 16.38
C GLU A 435 12.66 26.03 15.72
N PHE A 436 12.78 26.45 14.48
CA PHE A 436 14.05 26.53 13.77
C PHE A 436 14.13 27.73 12.85
N SER A 437 15.36 28.12 12.56
CA SER A 437 15.67 29.19 11.61
C SER A 437 16.78 28.75 10.67
N LEU A 438 16.57 28.86 9.37
CA LEU A 438 17.54 28.45 8.34
C LEU A 438 17.79 29.60 7.34
N PRO A 439 19.05 29.83 6.92
CA PRO A 439 19.32 30.83 5.88
C PRO A 439 18.72 30.38 4.54
N ILE A 440 18.09 31.30 3.83
CA ILE A 440 17.59 31.06 2.47
C ILE A 440 18.78 31.09 1.51
N VAL A 441 19.13 29.96 0.90
CA VAL A 441 20.29 29.82 0.03
C VAL A 441 19.94 29.82 -1.47
N ALA A 442 18.65 29.70 -1.82
CA ALA A 442 18.15 29.73 -3.18
C ALA A 442 16.73 30.30 -3.23
N ASN A 443 16.34 30.91 -4.34
CA ASN A 443 15.01 31.46 -4.61
C ASN A 443 14.51 32.50 -3.58
N GLY A 444 15.44 33.23 -2.96
CA GLY A 444 15.15 34.27 -1.98
C GLY A 444 16.39 34.71 -1.23
N THR A 445 16.20 35.62 -0.26
CA THR A 445 17.26 36.12 0.62
C THR A 445 16.74 36.24 2.05
N GLY A 446 17.61 36.12 3.04
CA GLY A 446 17.26 36.26 4.47
C GLY A 446 17.25 34.90 5.18
N THR A 447 16.39 34.80 6.18
CA THR A 447 16.24 33.61 7.02
C THR A 447 14.78 33.18 7.02
N PHE A 448 14.55 31.89 6.84
CA PHE A 448 13.25 31.26 7.11
C PHE A 448 13.19 30.94 8.60
N THR A 449 12.15 31.37 9.28
CA THR A 449 11.89 31.06 10.69
C THR A 449 10.49 30.46 10.80
N LEU A 450 10.36 29.27 11.40
CA LEU A 450 9.10 28.53 11.42
C LEU A 450 7.95 29.34 12.04
N SER A 451 8.21 30.03 13.16
CA SER A 451 7.20 30.86 13.86
C SER A 451 6.65 32.03 13.03
N ASP A 452 7.37 32.48 12.00
CA ASP A 452 6.88 33.52 11.07
C ASP A 452 5.78 33.01 10.13
N HIS A 453 5.53 31.69 10.10
CA HIS A 453 4.59 31.00 9.23
C HIS A 453 3.42 30.34 9.96
N LEU A 454 3.11 30.81 11.19
CA LEU A 454 1.96 30.33 11.94
C LEU A 454 0.66 30.49 11.14
N GLY A 455 -0.15 29.42 11.10
CA GLY A 455 -1.39 29.36 10.29
C GLY A 455 -1.19 29.03 8.81
N GLN A 456 0.02 28.70 8.40
CA GLN A 456 0.35 28.20 7.06
C GLN A 456 0.78 26.74 7.15
N ILE A 457 0.58 25.97 6.09
CA ILE A 457 1.14 24.63 5.94
C ILE A 457 2.60 24.80 5.52
N VAL A 458 3.54 24.24 6.31
CA VAL A 458 4.97 24.22 6.02
C VAL A 458 5.41 22.80 5.75
N VAL A 459 5.88 22.53 4.54
CA VAL A 459 6.44 21.24 4.15
C VAL A 459 7.96 21.30 4.19
N ILE A 460 8.58 20.41 4.97
CA ILE A 460 10.04 20.32 5.10
C ILE A 460 10.50 19.02 4.45
N ALA A 461 11.37 19.13 3.44
CA ALA A 461 11.97 17.98 2.79
C ALA A 461 13.48 17.94 3.06
N PHE A 462 13.99 16.79 3.49
CA PHE A 462 15.41 16.54 3.73
C PHE A 462 15.95 15.68 2.59
N PHE A 463 16.98 16.18 1.90
CA PHE A 463 17.64 15.46 0.82
C PHE A 463 19.07 15.13 1.25
N ALA A 464 19.51 13.90 1.05
CA ALA A 464 20.91 13.56 1.13
C ALA A 464 21.59 14.14 -0.12
N PRO A 465 22.72 14.84 -0.02
CA PRO A 465 23.52 15.18 -1.20
C PRO A 465 24.02 13.90 -1.83
N GLY A 466 23.65 13.67 -3.12
CA GLY A 466 24.08 12.52 -3.91
C GLY A 466 25.57 12.58 -4.29
#